data_9fec3aaa9ece1f0584c28137307d8d26
#
_entry.id   9fec3aaa9ece1f0584c28137307d8d26
#
_cell.length_a   1.000
_cell.length_b   1.000
_cell.length_c   1.000
_cell.angle_alpha   90.00
_cell.angle_beta   90.00
_cell.angle_gamma   90.00
#
_symmetry.space_group_name_H-M   'P 1'
#
loop_
_entity.id
_entity.type
_entity.pdbx_description
1 polymer ?
#
loop_
_entity_poly.entity_id
_entity_poly.type
_entity_poly.pdbx_seq_one_letter_code
_entity_poly.pdbx_strand_id
1 'polypeptide(L)'
;MKMISRLIALGSFLVLAGCGTWTAESYLHQDIQGDSFNACLAREYQDRATSEAYVDCNWVDTAVIVAKGRAAAAGETVLPFDPSTMGVLPSDLPELQDARAKLIAALDDGGRTGDQACACAKAQRYYDGWVEQASDNKLGVGGSYYGGPGGPVQPDRVEAEKAAFYEALTACARQAAGPWTIYFGFDKYNLTPEAQSVIDQIVAETTGPLSVVGHTDTSGSNAYNQALGQRRANTVSNALTAQGKELCSASSAGETQLAVQTGDGVREPLNRRAVVAGC
;
A
#
# COMPACT_ATOMS: atom_id res chain seq x y z
N MET A 1 -20.50 -18.10 57.92
CA MET A 1 -19.89 -16.89 57.35
C MET A 1 -18.67 -17.17 56.41
N LYS A 2 -18.31 -18.39 56.10
CA LYS A 2 -17.18 -18.74 55.19
C LYS A 2 -17.55 -19.13 53.76
N MET A 3 -18.85 -19.30 53.43
CA MET A 3 -19.29 -19.72 52.09
C MET A 3 -19.63 -18.54 51.16
N ILE A 4 -19.97 -17.36 51.65
CA ILE A 4 -20.35 -16.20 50.83
C ILE A 4 -19.11 -15.52 50.22
N SER A 5 -17.94 -15.58 50.92
CA SER A 5 -16.69 -14.98 50.45
C SER A 5 -16.05 -15.69 49.24
N ARG A 6 -16.37 -16.98 48.99
CA ARG A 6 -15.81 -17.73 47.84
C ARG A 6 -16.60 -17.53 46.55
N LEU A 7 -17.90 -17.22 46.64
CA LEU A 7 -18.73 -16.96 45.45
C LEU A 7 -18.47 -15.59 44.85
N ILE A 8 -18.12 -14.59 45.66
CA ILE A 8 -17.78 -13.23 45.16
C ILE A 8 -16.43 -13.23 44.41
N ALA A 9 -15.45 -14.03 44.86
CA ALA A 9 -14.17 -14.14 44.15
C ALA A 9 -14.26 -14.83 42.77
N LEU A 10 -15.13 -15.85 42.64
CA LEU A 10 -15.36 -16.49 41.32
C LEU A 10 -16.14 -15.59 40.34
N GLY A 11 -17.09 -14.81 40.85
CA GLY A 11 -17.88 -13.89 40.02
C GLY A 11 -17.03 -12.73 39.46
N SER A 12 -16.05 -12.23 40.23
CA SER A 12 -15.15 -11.17 39.78
C SER A 12 -14.15 -11.63 38.71
N PHE A 13 -13.73 -12.89 38.74
CA PHE A 13 -12.81 -13.45 37.73
C PHE A 13 -13.52 -13.72 36.40
N LEU A 14 -14.79 -14.15 36.42
CA LEU A 14 -15.60 -14.36 35.23
C LEU A 14 -15.96 -13.03 34.54
N VAL A 15 -16.16 -11.94 35.29
CA VAL A 15 -16.44 -10.61 34.71
C VAL A 15 -15.20 -10.03 34.02
N LEU A 16 -14.00 -10.26 34.55
CA LEU A 16 -12.75 -9.78 33.93
C LEU A 16 -12.39 -10.56 32.65
N ALA A 17 -12.63 -11.86 32.61
CA ALA A 17 -12.47 -12.67 31.39
C ALA A 17 -13.52 -12.29 30.32
N GLY A 18 -14.76 -11.99 30.74
CA GLY A 18 -15.83 -11.58 29.83
C GLY A 18 -15.63 -10.20 29.20
N CYS A 19 -14.92 -9.27 29.88
CA CYS A 19 -14.66 -7.94 29.33
C CYS A 19 -13.64 -7.97 28.17
N GLY A 20 -12.65 -8.86 28.19
CA GLY A 20 -11.65 -8.98 27.13
C GLY A 20 -12.24 -9.56 25.86
N THR A 21 -13.00 -10.64 25.95
CA THR A 21 -13.70 -11.26 24.82
C THR A 21 -14.80 -10.37 24.25
N TRP A 22 -15.55 -9.67 25.09
CA TRP A 22 -16.60 -8.74 24.64
C TRP A 22 -16.02 -7.58 23.81
N THR A 23 -14.88 -7.03 24.17
CA THR A 23 -14.26 -5.94 23.41
C THR A 23 -13.69 -6.43 22.08
N ALA A 24 -13.13 -7.63 22.01
CA ALA A 24 -12.70 -8.25 20.76
C ALA A 24 -13.92 -8.49 19.85
N GLU A 25 -14.97 -9.15 20.35
CA GLU A 25 -16.20 -9.43 19.62
C GLU A 25 -16.84 -8.15 19.04
N SER A 26 -16.89 -7.07 19.81
CA SER A 26 -17.46 -5.81 19.34
C SER A 26 -16.69 -5.23 18.15
N TYR A 27 -15.36 -5.43 18.10
CA TYR A 27 -14.55 -5.00 16.95
C TYR A 27 -14.70 -5.92 15.76
N LEU A 28 -14.73 -7.25 15.97
CA LEU A 28 -14.88 -8.24 14.89
C LEU A 28 -16.19 -8.06 14.09
N HIS A 29 -17.19 -7.45 14.70
CA HIS A 29 -18.49 -7.15 14.06
C HIS A 29 -18.72 -5.65 13.81
N GLN A 30 -17.69 -4.81 13.97
CA GLN A 30 -17.80 -3.37 13.73
C GLN A 30 -17.91 -3.07 12.24
N ASP A 31 -18.88 -2.23 11.86
CA ASP A 31 -18.96 -1.70 10.50
C ASP A 31 -17.99 -0.53 10.35
N ILE A 32 -16.87 -0.76 9.63
CA ILE A 32 -15.79 0.22 9.42
C ILE A 32 -15.91 0.81 8.03
N GLN A 33 -16.35 2.05 7.95
CA GLN A 33 -16.59 2.78 6.71
C GLN A 33 -15.40 3.64 6.26
N GLY A 34 -15.36 3.96 4.95
CA GLY A 34 -14.37 4.85 4.34
C GLY A 34 -13.19 4.10 3.70
N ASP A 35 -12.39 4.85 2.96
CA ASP A 35 -11.27 4.40 2.14
C ASP A 35 -9.93 5.07 2.52
N SER A 36 -9.89 5.76 3.66
CA SER A 36 -8.63 6.22 4.23
C SER A 36 -7.72 5.03 4.60
N PHE A 37 -6.41 5.26 4.63
CA PHE A 37 -5.44 4.25 5.07
C PHE A 37 -5.86 3.57 6.39
N ASN A 38 -6.23 4.35 7.40
CA ASN A 38 -6.61 3.84 8.70
C ASN A 38 -7.91 3.02 8.66
N ALA A 39 -8.92 3.43 7.88
CA ALA A 39 -10.16 2.66 7.70
C ALA A 39 -9.89 1.32 6.99
N CYS A 40 -9.06 1.33 5.95
CA CYS A 40 -8.65 0.12 5.25
C CYS A 40 -7.83 -0.80 6.17
N LEU A 41 -6.85 -0.24 6.89
CA LEU A 41 -6.01 -1.01 7.82
C LEU A 41 -6.82 -1.65 8.94
N ALA A 42 -7.83 -0.93 9.46
CA ALA A 42 -8.73 -1.46 10.46
C ALA A 42 -9.54 -2.66 9.92
N ARG A 43 -10.05 -2.59 8.69
CA ARG A 43 -10.74 -3.73 8.06
C ARG A 43 -9.81 -4.91 7.80
N GLU A 44 -8.60 -4.67 7.31
CA GLU A 44 -7.60 -5.71 7.07
C GLU A 44 -7.23 -6.44 8.38
N TYR A 45 -7.08 -5.72 9.48
CA TYR A 45 -6.88 -6.35 10.79
C TYR A 45 -8.15 -7.02 11.32
N GLN A 46 -9.35 -6.52 11.02
CA GLN A 46 -10.61 -7.16 11.40
C GLN A 46 -10.75 -8.53 10.72
N ASP A 47 -10.47 -8.60 9.41
CA ASP A 47 -10.51 -9.85 8.65
C ASP A 47 -9.47 -10.86 9.18
N ARG A 48 -8.24 -10.41 9.45
CA ARG A 48 -7.21 -11.26 10.05
C ARG A 48 -7.61 -11.75 11.43
N ALA A 49 -8.06 -10.86 12.32
CA ALA A 49 -8.49 -11.22 13.66
C ALA A 49 -9.68 -12.19 13.66
N THR A 50 -10.60 -12.05 12.71
CA THR A 50 -11.71 -12.97 12.51
C THR A 50 -11.22 -14.37 12.13
N SER A 51 -10.24 -14.46 11.24
CA SER A 51 -9.61 -15.74 10.89
C SER A 51 -8.93 -16.39 12.09
N GLU A 52 -8.11 -15.65 12.83
CA GLU A 52 -7.44 -16.13 14.04
C GLU A 52 -8.43 -16.63 15.10
N ALA A 53 -9.50 -15.87 15.34
CA ALA A 53 -10.49 -16.20 16.36
C ALA A 53 -11.31 -17.46 16.02
N TYR A 54 -11.81 -17.54 14.78
CA TYR A 54 -12.85 -18.54 14.44
C TYR A 54 -12.34 -19.68 13.56
N VAL A 55 -11.24 -19.51 12.81
CA VAL A 55 -10.66 -20.56 11.99
C VAL A 55 -9.51 -21.25 12.74
N ASP A 56 -8.59 -20.45 13.27
CA ASP A 56 -7.40 -20.95 13.95
C ASP A 56 -7.61 -21.16 15.47
N CYS A 57 -8.72 -20.63 16.02
CA CYS A 57 -9.06 -20.67 17.45
C CYS A 57 -7.96 -20.08 18.35
N ASN A 58 -7.20 -19.12 17.83
CA ASN A 58 -6.08 -18.48 18.50
C ASN A 58 -6.47 -17.11 19.06
N TRP A 59 -7.09 -17.10 20.23
CA TRP A 59 -7.58 -15.88 20.87
C TRP A 59 -6.48 -14.99 21.43
N VAL A 60 -5.26 -15.49 21.58
CA VAL A 60 -4.12 -14.68 22.06
C VAL A 60 -3.64 -13.75 20.96
N ASP A 61 -3.38 -14.28 19.77
CA ASP A 61 -2.97 -13.50 18.62
C ASP A 61 -4.11 -12.60 18.12
N THR A 62 -5.35 -13.11 18.18
CA THR A 62 -6.56 -12.30 17.95
C THR A 62 -6.54 -11.02 18.79
N ALA A 63 -6.20 -11.08 20.07
CA ALA A 63 -6.22 -9.91 20.95
C ALA A 63 -5.21 -8.84 20.51
N VAL A 64 -4.03 -9.23 20.03
CA VAL A 64 -3.00 -8.31 19.53
C VAL A 64 -3.43 -7.64 18.23
N ILE A 65 -3.97 -8.43 17.30
CA ILE A 65 -4.46 -7.92 16.01
C ILE A 65 -5.65 -6.98 16.23
N VAL A 66 -6.58 -7.33 17.12
CA VAL A 66 -7.71 -6.48 17.52
C VAL A 66 -7.23 -5.15 18.10
N ALA A 67 -6.17 -5.15 18.94
CA ALA A 67 -5.62 -3.92 19.47
C ALA A 67 -5.10 -2.99 18.36
N LYS A 68 -4.34 -3.51 17.40
CA LYS A 68 -3.88 -2.74 16.23
C LYS A 68 -5.04 -2.24 15.37
N GLY A 69 -6.02 -3.09 15.11
CA GLY A 69 -7.19 -2.74 14.31
C GLY A 69 -8.05 -1.66 14.96
N ARG A 70 -8.24 -1.70 16.26
CA ARG A 70 -8.97 -0.66 17.02
C ARG A 70 -8.24 0.67 17.03
N ALA A 71 -6.92 0.66 17.19
CA ALA A 71 -6.11 1.86 17.08
C ALA A 71 -6.24 2.49 15.68
N ALA A 72 -6.17 1.68 14.63
CA ALA A 72 -6.42 2.14 13.27
C ALA A 72 -7.85 2.71 13.10
N ALA A 73 -8.87 2.02 13.59
CA ALA A 73 -10.27 2.49 13.55
C ALA A 73 -10.48 3.80 14.32
N ALA A 74 -9.70 4.04 15.37
CA ALA A 74 -9.69 5.30 16.13
C ALA A 74 -8.91 6.43 15.42
N GLY A 75 -8.30 6.18 14.26
CA GLY A 75 -7.49 7.15 13.53
C GLY A 75 -6.05 7.30 14.02
N GLU A 76 -5.61 6.41 14.91
CA GLU A 76 -4.24 6.44 15.44
C GLU A 76 -3.23 5.94 14.41
N THR A 77 -1.98 6.39 14.51
CA THR A 77 -0.89 5.88 13.67
C THR A 77 -0.45 4.49 14.16
N VAL A 78 -0.74 3.46 13.35
CA VAL A 78 -0.32 2.09 13.63
C VAL A 78 0.91 1.77 12.80
N LEU A 79 2.02 1.44 13.47
CA LEU A 79 3.26 1.04 12.81
C LEU A 79 3.29 -0.47 12.51
N PRO A 80 4.01 -0.90 11.44
CA PRO A 80 4.31 -2.31 11.20
C PRO A 80 5.11 -2.89 12.37
N PHE A 81 4.92 -4.19 12.67
CA PHE A 81 5.69 -4.87 13.70
C PHE A 81 7.20 -4.66 13.53
N ASP A 82 7.90 -4.57 14.66
CA ASP A 82 9.37 -4.61 14.65
C ASP A 82 9.82 -6.06 14.85
N PRO A 83 10.38 -6.72 13.82
CA PRO A 83 10.73 -8.13 13.89
C PRO A 83 11.82 -8.41 14.92
N SER A 84 12.62 -7.40 15.32
CA SER A 84 13.64 -7.54 16.36
C SER A 84 13.04 -7.77 17.75
N THR A 85 11.79 -7.36 17.96
CA THR A 85 11.07 -7.49 19.23
C THR A 85 10.13 -8.70 19.27
N MET A 86 9.84 -9.30 18.12
CA MET A 86 8.85 -10.39 17.97
C MET A 86 9.44 -11.79 18.13
N GLY A 87 10.73 -11.90 18.39
CA GLY A 87 11.37 -13.18 18.67
C GLY A 87 11.52 -14.11 17.46
N VAL A 88 11.57 -13.58 16.25
CA VAL A 88 11.84 -14.35 15.02
C VAL A 88 13.22 -15.03 15.02
N LEU A 89 13.43 -16.02 14.15
CA LEU A 89 14.73 -16.67 14.01
C LEU A 89 15.79 -15.65 13.52
N PRO A 90 17.06 -15.74 14.00
CA PRO A 90 18.13 -14.88 13.52
C PRO A 90 18.38 -14.97 12.01
N SER A 91 18.06 -16.10 11.36
CA SER A 91 18.15 -16.28 9.92
C SER A 91 17.14 -15.43 9.14
N ASP A 92 15.95 -15.19 9.70
CA ASP A 92 14.83 -14.52 9.03
C ASP A 92 14.84 -13.01 9.29
N LEU A 93 15.51 -12.59 10.36
CA LEU A 93 15.53 -11.20 10.80
C LEU A 93 16.02 -10.20 9.73
N PRO A 94 17.11 -10.47 8.97
CA PRO A 94 17.59 -9.51 7.97
C PRO A 94 16.56 -9.27 6.84
N GLU A 95 15.89 -10.32 6.37
CA GLU A 95 14.87 -10.20 5.32
C GLU A 95 13.64 -9.44 5.81
N LEU A 96 13.18 -9.74 7.03
CA LEU A 96 12.05 -9.04 7.64
C LEU A 96 12.36 -7.56 7.91
N GLN A 97 13.58 -7.22 8.30
CA GLN A 97 14.01 -5.83 8.49
C GLN A 97 14.07 -5.07 7.16
N ASP A 98 14.58 -5.68 6.09
CA ASP A 98 14.59 -5.10 4.74
C ASP A 98 13.16 -4.88 4.21
N ALA A 99 12.30 -5.88 4.37
CA ALA A 99 10.89 -5.78 4.01
C ALA A 99 10.17 -4.66 4.78
N ARG A 100 10.44 -4.53 6.08
CA ARG A 100 9.90 -3.43 6.89
C ARG A 100 10.35 -2.06 6.41
N ALA A 101 11.63 -1.93 6.09
CA ALA A 101 12.18 -0.67 5.60
C ALA A 101 11.53 -0.26 4.26
N LYS A 102 11.34 -1.20 3.34
CA LYS A 102 10.62 -0.97 2.07
C LYS A 102 9.18 -0.56 2.29
N LEU A 103 8.47 -1.24 3.20
CA LEU A 103 7.10 -0.89 3.55
C LEU A 103 7.01 0.53 4.14
N ILE A 104 7.86 0.85 5.12
CA ILE A 104 7.88 2.19 5.74
C ILE A 104 8.17 3.26 4.69
N ALA A 105 9.14 3.06 3.80
CA ALA A 105 9.43 3.98 2.73
C ALA A 105 8.21 4.23 1.83
N ALA A 106 7.49 3.17 1.42
CA ALA A 106 6.27 3.30 0.61
C ALA A 106 5.13 4.01 1.37
N LEU A 107 4.98 3.75 2.67
CA LEU A 107 3.98 4.39 3.53
C LEU A 107 4.26 5.90 3.71
N ASP A 108 5.52 6.27 3.85
CA ASP A 108 5.96 7.66 4.09
C ASP A 108 5.99 8.47 2.78
N ASP A 109 6.15 7.79 1.63
CA ASP A 109 6.10 8.39 0.29
C ASP A 109 4.65 8.50 -0.25
N GLY A 110 3.72 8.87 0.59
CA GLY A 110 2.32 9.12 0.23
C GLY A 110 1.39 7.92 0.34
N GLY A 111 1.89 6.71 0.62
CA GLY A 111 1.08 5.50 0.74
C GLY A 111 -0.03 5.56 1.82
N ARG A 112 0.06 6.50 2.77
CA ARG A 112 -0.99 6.72 3.78
C ARG A 112 -2.08 7.69 3.34
N THR A 113 -1.90 8.44 2.26
CA THR A 113 -2.79 9.55 1.88
C THR A 113 -3.26 9.53 0.43
N GLY A 114 -2.64 8.72 -0.43
CA GLY A 114 -2.97 8.63 -1.86
C GLY A 114 -4.08 7.62 -2.14
N ASP A 115 -4.42 7.48 -3.42
CA ASP A 115 -5.42 6.52 -3.91
C ASP A 115 -5.04 5.05 -3.61
N GLN A 116 -3.75 4.81 -3.27
CA GLN A 116 -3.23 3.49 -2.86
C GLN A 116 -3.32 3.23 -1.35
N ALA A 117 -3.94 4.12 -0.59
CA ALA A 117 -4.03 4.00 0.86
C ALA A 117 -4.50 2.62 1.32
N CYS A 118 -5.51 2.05 0.65
CA CYS A 118 -6.00 0.71 0.97
C CYS A 118 -5.02 -0.41 0.55
N ALA A 119 -4.33 -0.27 -0.58
CA ALA A 119 -3.31 -1.23 -0.99
C ALA A 119 -2.11 -1.22 -0.01
N CYS A 120 -1.72 -0.03 0.45
CA CYS A 120 -0.67 0.14 1.45
C CYS A 120 -1.06 -0.40 2.83
N ALA A 121 -2.32 -0.21 3.23
CA ALA A 121 -2.88 -0.81 4.44
C ALA A 121 -2.85 -2.34 4.39
N LYS A 122 -3.22 -2.91 3.24
CA LYS A 122 -3.15 -4.34 2.97
C LYS A 122 -1.70 -4.87 3.04
N ALA A 123 -0.74 -4.13 2.47
CA ALA A 123 0.68 -4.47 2.56
C ALA A 123 1.16 -4.50 4.03
N GLN A 124 0.78 -3.52 4.84
CA GLN A 124 1.13 -3.51 6.27
C GLN A 124 0.54 -4.71 7.01
N ARG A 125 -0.71 -5.08 6.74
CA ARG A 125 -1.35 -6.24 7.38
C ARG A 125 -0.63 -7.54 7.00
N TYR A 126 -0.28 -7.75 5.73
CA TYR A 126 0.43 -8.95 5.30
C TYR A 126 1.86 -9.00 5.86
N TYR A 127 2.55 -7.85 5.94
CA TYR A 127 3.84 -7.79 6.62
C TYR A 127 3.73 -8.22 8.09
N ASP A 128 2.75 -7.71 8.81
CA ASP A 128 2.53 -8.07 10.21
C ASP A 128 2.19 -9.56 10.37
N GLY A 129 1.38 -10.10 9.47
CA GLY A 129 1.09 -11.54 9.44
C GLY A 129 2.34 -12.38 9.16
N TRP A 130 3.20 -11.94 8.26
CA TRP A 130 4.47 -12.62 8.00
C TRP A 130 5.39 -12.62 9.22
N VAL A 131 5.55 -11.49 9.90
CA VAL A 131 6.35 -11.40 11.14
C VAL A 131 5.78 -12.31 12.22
N GLU A 132 4.47 -12.33 12.40
CA GLU A 132 3.77 -13.20 13.37
C GLU A 132 4.03 -14.68 13.06
N GLN A 133 3.78 -15.13 11.84
CA GLN A 133 3.99 -16.52 11.45
C GLN A 133 5.47 -16.95 11.55
N ALA A 134 6.41 -16.06 11.22
CA ALA A 134 7.84 -16.31 11.39
C ALA A 134 8.23 -16.43 12.87
N SER A 135 7.59 -15.68 13.75
CA SER A 135 7.76 -15.74 15.20
C SER A 135 7.23 -17.09 15.76
N ASP A 136 6.05 -17.51 15.33
CA ASP A 136 5.44 -18.77 15.76
C ASP A 136 6.28 -19.97 15.32
N ASN A 137 6.83 -19.94 14.12
CA ASN A 137 7.71 -21.00 13.62
C ASN A 137 9.02 -21.16 14.41
N LYS A 138 9.57 -20.10 15.00
CA LYS A 138 10.76 -20.18 15.85
C LYS A 138 10.55 -21.06 17.06
N LEU A 139 9.37 -21.04 17.64
CA LEU A 139 9.09 -21.75 18.88
C LEU A 139 9.04 -23.27 18.72
N GLY A 140 9.11 -23.80 17.48
CA GLY A 140 9.48 -25.19 17.13
C GLY A 140 8.51 -26.29 17.59
N VAL A 141 7.53 -25.93 18.38
CA VAL A 141 6.51 -26.80 18.98
C VAL A 141 5.15 -26.09 18.97
N GLY A 142 4.97 -25.15 18.03
CA GLY A 142 3.74 -24.41 17.93
C GLY A 142 3.41 -23.59 19.17
N GLY A 143 4.33 -22.80 19.66
CA GLY A 143 4.05 -21.83 20.72
C GLY A 143 3.78 -20.47 20.11
N SER A 144 2.64 -19.88 20.43
CA SER A 144 2.43 -18.45 20.19
C SER A 144 3.47 -17.65 20.96
N TYR A 145 4.04 -16.59 20.34
CA TYR A 145 4.91 -15.60 21.01
C TYR A 145 4.25 -15.04 22.27
N TYR A 146 2.94 -14.97 22.29
CA TYR A 146 2.14 -14.46 23.40
C TYR A 146 1.70 -15.53 24.43
N GLY A 147 2.28 -16.75 24.37
CA GLY A 147 2.09 -17.79 25.38
C GLY A 147 0.85 -18.66 25.22
N GLY A 148 0.24 -18.70 24.03
CA GLY A 148 -0.83 -19.65 23.69
C GLY A 148 -0.30 -21.07 23.51
N PRO A 149 -1.18 -22.10 23.50
CA PRO A 149 -0.78 -23.48 23.19
C PRO A 149 -0.28 -23.53 21.76
N GLY A 150 0.91 -24.09 21.57
CA GLY A 150 1.55 -24.17 20.30
C GLY A 150 0.82 -25.02 19.28
N GLY A 151 0.70 -24.51 18.05
CA GLY A 151 0.33 -25.26 16.87
C GLY A 151 1.54 -25.87 16.14
N PRO A 152 1.36 -26.67 15.11
CA PRO A 152 2.47 -27.20 14.32
C PRO A 152 3.22 -26.06 13.60
N VAL A 153 4.52 -26.22 13.39
CA VAL A 153 5.30 -25.36 12.51
C VAL A 153 4.63 -25.30 11.12
N GLN A 154 4.32 -24.11 10.63
CA GLN A 154 3.55 -23.91 9.40
C GLN A 154 4.36 -23.07 8.39
N PRO A 155 5.42 -23.63 7.77
CA PRO A 155 6.25 -22.92 6.81
C PRO A 155 5.44 -22.39 5.62
N ASP A 156 4.42 -23.13 5.20
CA ASP A 156 3.54 -22.71 4.08
C ASP A 156 2.77 -21.41 4.38
N ARG A 157 2.43 -21.16 5.65
CA ARG A 157 1.79 -19.89 6.05
C ARG A 157 2.76 -18.71 6.01
N VAL A 158 4.01 -18.92 6.42
CA VAL A 158 5.06 -17.91 6.31
C VAL A 158 5.25 -17.49 4.86
N GLU A 159 5.39 -18.45 3.95
CA GLU A 159 5.56 -18.17 2.53
C GLU A 159 4.31 -17.53 1.90
N ALA A 160 3.11 -17.92 2.33
CA ALA A 160 1.87 -17.32 1.86
C ALA A 160 1.74 -15.84 2.26
N GLU A 161 1.99 -15.51 3.54
CA GLU A 161 1.96 -14.13 4.03
C GLU A 161 3.07 -13.29 3.37
N LYS A 162 4.28 -13.84 3.21
CA LYS A 162 5.39 -13.21 2.52
C LYS A 162 5.06 -12.89 1.06
N ALA A 163 4.52 -13.86 0.32
CA ALA A 163 4.13 -13.66 -1.08
C ALA A 163 3.04 -12.59 -1.21
N ALA A 164 2.02 -12.66 -0.37
CA ALA A 164 0.94 -11.68 -0.33
C ALA A 164 1.43 -10.28 0.07
N PHE A 165 2.42 -10.18 0.96
CA PHE A 165 3.08 -8.93 1.31
C PHE A 165 3.74 -8.28 0.09
N TYR A 166 4.57 -9.00 -0.65
CA TYR A 166 5.27 -8.43 -1.80
C TYR A 166 4.32 -8.05 -2.94
N GLU A 167 3.24 -8.81 -3.15
CA GLU A 167 2.18 -8.44 -4.08
C GLU A 167 1.49 -7.13 -3.65
N ALA A 168 1.08 -7.04 -2.39
CA ALA A 168 0.43 -5.86 -1.84
C ALA A 168 1.38 -4.66 -1.79
N LEU A 169 2.68 -4.86 -1.46
CA LEU A 169 3.69 -3.81 -1.48
C LEU A 169 3.88 -3.24 -2.89
N THR A 170 3.87 -4.10 -3.91
CA THR A 170 3.93 -3.67 -5.31
C THR A 170 2.71 -2.80 -5.67
N ALA A 171 1.53 -3.16 -5.21
CA ALA A 171 0.32 -2.37 -5.41
C ALA A 171 0.36 -1.05 -4.62
N CYS A 172 0.92 -1.04 -3.41
CA CYS A 172 1.15 0.14 -2.58
C CYS A 172 2.15 1.11 -3.23
N ALA A 173 3.27 0.59 -3.72
CA ALA A 173 4.35 1.39 -4.33
C ALA A 173 4.00 1.95 -5.71
N ARG A 174 2.92 1.49 -6.35
CA ARG A 174 2.54 1.89 -7.71
C ARG A 174 2.24 3.37 -7.88
N GLN A 175 2.03 4.12 -6.79
CA GLN A 175 1.74 5.55 -6.85
C GLN A 175 2.85 6.49 -6.36
N ALA A 176 3.94 5.97 -5.84
CA ALA A 176 5.08 6.81 -5.46
C ALA A 176 5.77 7.50 -6.66
N ALA A 177 5.23 7.32 -7.86
CA ALA A 177 5.90 7.71 -9.07
C ALA A 177 4.99 8.52 -10.01
N GLY A 178 5.13 9.85 -9.96
CA GLY A 178 4.50 10.74 -10.93
C GLY A 178 3.44 11.70 -10.37
N PRO A 179 2.85 12.57 -11.17
CA PRO A 179 3.04 12.59 -12.62
C PRO A 179 4.37 13.21 -13.04
N TRP A 180 5.10 12.54 -13.94
CA TRP A 180 6.27 13.13 -14.60
C TRP A 180 5.85 13.97 -15.78
N THR A 181 6.56 15.06 -15.99
CA THR A 181 6.31 15.96 -17.11
C THR A 181 7.51 16.01 -18.04
N ILE A 182 7.28 15.71 -19.30
CA ILE A 182 8.27 15.74 -20.38
C ILE A 182 7.92 16.91 -21.29
N TYR A 183 8.83 17.87 -21.45
CA TYR A 183 8.61 19.09 -22.24
C TYR A 183 9.13 18.96 -23.66
N PHE A 184 8.49 19.69 -24.57
CA PHE A 184 8.80 19.71 -26.01
C PHE A 184 9.04 21.13 -26.53
N GLY A 185 9.90 21.22 -27.52
CA GLY A 185 10.07 22.42 -28.31
C GLY A 185 8.78 22.84 -29.04
N PHE A 186 8.76 24.10 -29.55
CA PHE A 186 7.66 24.59 -30.35
C PHE A 186 7.53 23.75 -31.64
N ASP A 187 6.33 23.24 -31.88
CA ASP A 187 6.01 22.40 -33.02
C ASP A 187 6.88 21.12 -33.13
N LYS A 188 7.41 20.64 -31.98
CA LYS A 188 8.24 19.46 -31.90
C LYS A 188 7.57 18.36 -31.05
N TYR A 189 7.92 17.13 -31.41
CA TYR A 189 7.53 15.90 -30.67
C TYR A 189 8.72 14.94 -30.47
N ASN A 190 9.93 15.31 -30.91
CA ASN A 190 11.15 14.55 -30.64
C ASN A 190 11.62 14.81 -29.20
N LEU A 191 12.21 13.76 -28.58
CA LEU A 191 12.83 13.87 -27.26
C LEU A 191 14.12 14.67 -27.35
N THR A 192 14.35 15.51 -26.33
CA THR A 192 15.64 16.13 -26.05
C THR A 192 16.45 15.25 -25.08
N PRO A 193 17.76 15.51 -24.86
CA PRO A 193 18.54 14.80 -23.85
C PRO A 193 17.91 14.90 -22.45
N GLU A 194 17.37 16.08 -22.08
CA GLU A 194 16.70 16.31 -20.81
C GLU A 194 15.40 15.48 -20.71
N ALA A 195 14.61 15.42 -21.79
CA ALA A 195 13.43 14.58 -21.89
C ALA A 195 13.77 13.09 -21.74
N GLN A 196 14.90 12.65 -22.32
CA GLN A 196 15.37 11.28 -22.18
C GLN A 196 15.77 10.97 -20.73
N SER A 197 16.43 11.89 -20.04
CA SER A 197 16.77 11.72 -18.61
C SER A 197 15.52 11.55 -17.74
N VAL A 198 14.42 12.25 -18.04
CA VAL A 198 13.15 12.04 -17.33
C VAL A 198 12.58 10.65 -17.63
N ILE A 199 12.67 10.17 -18.87
CA ILE A 199 12.22 8.81 -19.23
C ILE A 199 13.05 7.77 -18.48
N ASP A 200 14.37 7.93 -18.40
CA ASP A 200 15.25 7.02 -17.68
C ASP A 200 14.92 7.00 -16.17
N GLN A 201 14.57 8.15 -15.59
CA GLN A 201 14.08 8.26 -14.23
C GLN A 201 12.75 7.51 -14.05
N ILE A 202 11.77 7.72 -14.94
CA ILE A 202 10.49 7.00 -14.91
C ILE A 202 10.73 5.48 -14.93
N VAL A 203 11.62 5.01 -15.80
CA VAL A 203 11.96 3.59 -15.90
C VAL A 203 12.54 3.04 -14.60
N ALA A 204 13.41 3.81 -13.94
CA ALA A 204 14.02 3.41 -12.67
C ALA A 204 13.04 3.41 -11.49
N GLU A 205 12.10 4.36 -11.46
CA GLU A 205 11.21 4.61 -10.31
C GLU A 205 9.86 3.86 -10.40
N THR A 206 9.48 3.32 -11.57
CA THR A 206 8.17 2.69 -11.74
C THR A 206 8.23 1.18 -11.90
N THR A 207 7.24 0.48 -11.39
CA THR A 207 7.10 -0.99 -11.54
C THR A 207 5.82 -1.43 -12.25
N GLY A 208 4.81 -0.55 -12.38
CA GLY A 208 3.50 -0.85 -12.97
C GLY A 208 3.30 -0.26 -14.37
N PRO A 209 2.14 -0.53 -14.98
CA PRO A 209 1.77 0.07 -16.25
C PRO A 209 1.55 1.57 -16.13
N LEU A 210 1.84 2.29 -17.22
CA LEU A 210 1.86 3.75 -17.27
C LEU A 210 0.84 4.28 -18.27
N SER A 211 0.29 5.46 -17.99
CA SER A 211 -0.52 6.25 -18.91
C SER A 211 0.27 7.45 -19.41
N VAL A 212 0.07 7.84 -20.67
CA VAL A 212 0.74 8.99 -21.28
C VAL A 212 -0.30 9.91 -21.90
N VAL A 213 -0.31 11.18 -21.53
CA VAL A 213 -1.19 12.20 -22.11
C VAL A 213 -0.36 13.33 -22.71
N GLY A 214 -0.51 13.56 -24.02
CA GLY A 214 0.18 14.63 -24.73
C GLY A 214 -0.64 15.92 -24.79
N HIS A 215 0.04 17.05 -24.57
CA HIS A 215 -0.54 18.40 -24.53
C HIS A 215 0.20 19.34 -25.47
N THR A 216 -0.48 20.43 -25.85
CA THR A 216 0.07 21.52 -26.66
C THR A 216 -0.20 22.87 -26.00
N ASP A 217 0.51 23.91 -26.47
CA ASP A 217 0.04 25.27 -26.29
C ASP A 217 -1.15 25.58 -27.21
N THR A 218 -1.75 26.77 -27.10
CA THR A 218 -2.91 27.18 -27.88
C THR A 218 -2.55 27.75 -29.26
N SER A 219 -1.29 27.59 -29.69
CA SER A 219 -0.82 28.07 -31.01
C SER A 219 -1.16 27.06 -32.10
N GLY A 220 -2.11 27.40 -32.96
CA GLY A 220 -2.57 26.54 -34.05
C GLY A 220 -4.04 26.19 -33.93
N SER A 221 -4.54 25.32 -34.81
CA SER A 221 -5.92 24.86 -34.73
C SER A 221 -6.07 23.71 -33.75
N ASN A 222 -7.23 23.57 -33.13
CA ASN A 222 -7.59 22.46 -32.22
C ASN A 222 -7.27 21.09 -32.85
N ALA A 223 -7.63 20.88 -34.11
CA ALA A 223 -7.38 19.61 -34.82
C ALA A 223 -5.88 19.33 -34.98
N TYR A 224 -5.09 20.37 -35.29
CA TYR A 224 -3.63 20.28 -35.34
C TYR A 224 -3.03 19.97 -33.99
N ASN A 225 -3.46 20.68 -32.94
CA ASN A 225 -2.98 20.51 -31.59
C ASN A 225 -3.34 19.14 -31.01
N GLN A 226 -4.50 18.61 -31.33
CA GLN A 226 -4.88 17.25 -30.97
C GLN A 226 -3.92 16.21 -31.61
N ALA A 227 -3.62 16.38 -32.90
CA ALA A 227 -2.69 15.50 -33.62
C ALA A 227 -1.24 15.63 -33.12
N LEU A 228 -0.79 16.86 -32.79
CA LEU A 228 0.55 17.10 -32.22
C LEU A 228 0.68 16.51 -30.81
N GLY A 229 -0.33 16.68 -29.97
CA GLY A 229 -0.38 16.06 -28.64
C GLY A 229 -0.29 14.53 -28.75
N GLN A 230 -1.01 13.92 -29.71
CA GLN A 230 -0.93 12.46 -29.92
C GLN A 230 0.47 12.02 -30.39
N ARG A 231 1.14 12.78 -31.27
CA ARG A 231 2.54 12.48 -31.64
C ARG A 231 3.48 12.53 -30.45
N ARG A 232 3.31 13.50 -29.54
CA ARG A 232 4.09 13.60 -28.28
C ARG A 232 3.85 12.40 -27.37
N ALA A 233 2.58 12.05 -27.15
CA ALA A 233 2.22 10.87 -26.36
C ALA A 233 2.86 9.60 -26.95
N ASN A 234 2.74 9.38 -28.25
CA ASN A 234 3.31 8.21 -28.93
C ASN A 234 4.84 8.17 -28.83
N THR A 235 5.53 9.31 -28.94
CA THR A 235 6.99 9.37 -28.80
C THR A 235 7.45 8.93 -27.41
N VAL A 236 6.80 9.44 -26.36
CA VAL A 236 7.10 9.06 -24.97
C VAL A 236 6.75 7.58 -24.75
N SER A 237 5.58 7.15 -25.20
CA SER A 237 5.13 5.75 -25.09
C SER A 237 6.12 4.77 -25.74
N ASN A 238 6.59 5.08 -26.94
CA ASN A 238 7.55 4.24 -27.64
C ASN A 238 8.89 4.16 -26.88
N ALA A 239 9.35 5.28 -26.30
CA ALA A 239 10.58 5.30 -25.54
C ALA A 239 10.49 4.49 -24.21
N LEU A 240 9.35 4.56 -23.53
CA LEU A 240 9.06 3.76 -22.32
C LEU A 240 8.95 2.27 -22.67
N THR A 241 8.20 1.92 -23.72
CA THR A 241 8.05 0.53 -24.17
C THR A 241 9.39 -0.07 -24.63
N ALA A 242 10.25 0.70 -25.30
CA ALA A 242 11.58 0.25 -25.70
C ALA A 242 12.47 -0.10 -24.49
N GLN A 243 12.18 0.44 -23.30
CA GLN A 243 12.85 0.13 -22.04
C GLN A 243 12.05 -0.86 -21.16
N GLY A 244 11.09 -1.59 -21.76
CA GLY A 244 10.36 -2.67 -21.10
C GLY A 244 9.18 -2.24 -20.24
N LYS A 245 8.72 -0.98 -20.33
CA LYS A 245 7.54 -0.53 -19.58
C LYS A 245 6.24 -0.90 -20.30
N GLU A 246 5.27 -1.35 -19.55
CA GLU A 246 3.90 -1.57 -20.02
C GLU A 246 3.10 -0.27 -19.99
N LEU A 247 2.20 -0.12 -20.94
CA LEU A 247 1.32 1.05 -21.03
C LEU A 247 -0.15 0.62 -20.99
N CYS A 248 -0.93 1.30 -20.15
CA CYS A 248 -2.39 1.15 -20.13
C CYS A 248 -3.08 2.09 -21.11
N SER A 249 -2.49 3.27 -21.39
CA SER A 249 -3.05 4.21 -22.36
C SER A 249 -2.00 5.20 -22.89
N ALA A 250 -2.25 5.68 -24.13
CA ALA A 250 -1.53 6.80 -24.74
C ALA A 250 -2.54 7.68 -25.49
N SER A 251 -2.75 8.91 -25.01
CA SER A 251 -3.80 9.78 -25.52
C SER A 251 -3.32 11.23 -25.65
N SER A 252 -4.15 12.06 -26.28
CA SER A 252 -3.91 13.48 -26.44
C SER A 252 -5.04 14.29 -25.80
N ALA A 253 -4.68 15.30 -25.04
CA ALA A 253 -5.58 16.37 -24.62
C ALA A 253 -5.44 17.63 -25.52
N GLY A 254 -4.46 17.64 -26.45
CA GLY A 254 -4.21 18.82 -27.27
C GLY A 254 -4.03 20.07 -26.41
N GLU A 255 -4.77 21.12 -26.72
CA GLU A 255 -4.80 22.41 -25.99
C GLU A 255 -5.92 22.52 -24.95
N THR A 256 -6.71 21.41 -24.73
CA THR A 256 -7.90 21.48 -23.85
C THR A 256 -7.56 21.43 -22.36
N GLN A 257 -6.36 20.97 -22.00
CA GLN A 257 -5.89 20.87 -20.61
C GLN A 257 -4.54 21.58 -20.47
N LEU A 258 -4.60 22.87 -20.23
CA LEU A 258 -3.42 23.71 -20.11
C LEU A 258 -2.83 23.63 -18.69
N ALA A 259 -1.49 23.59 -18.59
CA ALA A 259 -0.78 23.76 -17.31
C ALA A 259 -0.79 25.23 -16.89
N VAL A 260 -0.63 26.13 -17.86
CA VAL A 260 -0.73 27.56 -17.69
C VAL A 260 -1.88 28.07 -18.55
N GLN A 261 -2.87 28.68 -17.94
CA GLN A 261 -4.02 29.23 -18.68
C GLN A 261 -3.57 30.40 -19.57
N THR A 262 -3.84 30.28 -20.85
CA THR A 262 -3.53 31.29 -21.85
C THR A 262 -4.75 31.57 -22.74
N GLY A 263 -4.76 32.71 -23.43
CA GLY A 263 -5.68 32.92 -24.53
C GLY A 263 -5.35 32.07 -25.73
N ASP A 264 -6.18 32.15 -26.77
CA ASP A 264 -5.94 31.46 -28.04
C ASP A 264 -4.70 32.05 -28.78
N GLY A 265 -4.00 31.20 -29.53
CA GLY A 265 -2.85 31.59 -30.34
C GLY A 265 -1.55 31.85 -29.56
N VAL A 266 -1.48 31.53 -28.28
CA VAL A 266 -0.33 31.82 -27.40
C VAL A 266 0.66 30.64 -27.37
N ARG A 267 1.94 30.95 -27.59
CA ARG A 267 3.06 29.99 -27.45
C ARG A 267 3.54 29.95 -26.01
N GLU A 268 3.05 28.94 -25.25
CA GLU A 268 3.43 28.75 -23.84
C GLU A 268 4.28 27.46 -23.69
N PRO A 269 5.57 27.59 -23.32
CA PRO A 269 6.45 26.44 -23.17
C PRO A 269 5.94 25.36 -22.19
N LEU A 270 5.34 25.75 -21.06
CA LEU A 270 4.87 24.82 -20.04
C LEU A 270 3.63 24.03 -20.48
N ASN A 271 2.92 24.50 -21.50
CA ASN A 271 1.81 23.74 -22.09
C ASN A 271 2.28 22.68 -23.10
N ARG A 272 3.50 22.82 -23.66
CA ARG A 272 4.08 21.86 -24.62
C ARG A 272 4.72 20.68 -23.90
N ARG A 273 3.89 19.74 -23.45
CA ARG A 273 4.34 18.64 -22.60
C ARG A 273 3.67 17.32 -22.92
N ALA A 274 4.22 16.25 -22.42
CA ALA A 274 3.53 14.99 -22.14
C ALA A 274 3.58 14.71 -20.64
N VAL A 275 2.48 14.23 -20.09
CA VAL A 275 2.36 13.83 -18.68
C VAL A 275 2.31 12.31 -18.64
N VAL A 276 3.18 11.70 -17.82
CA VAL A 276 3.23 10.26 -17.55
C VAL A 276 2.80 10.03 -16.12
N ALA A 277 1.89 9.10 -15.92
CA ALA A 277 1.41 8.71 -14.60
C ALA A 277 1.21 7.20 -14.52
N GLY A 278 1.21 6.65 -13.33
CA GLY A 278 0.79 5.27 -13.09
C GLY A 278 -0.70 5.06 -13.43
N CYS A 279 -1.08 3.86 -13.78
CA CYS A 279 -2.46 3.46 -13.95
C CYS A 279 -3.00 2.96 -12.62
#